data_ee29ee99c982e6b57425d0337e100b34
#
_entry.id   ee29ee99c982e6b57425d0337e100b34
#
_cell.length_a   1.000
_cell.length_b   1.000
_cell.length_c   1.000
_cell.angle_alpha   90.00
_cell.angle_beta   90.00
_cell.angle_gamma   90.00
#
_symmetry.space_group_name_H-M   'P 1'
#
loop_
_entity.id
_entity.type
_entity.pdbx_description
1 polymer ?
#
loop_
_entity_poly.entity_id
_entity_poly.type
_entity_poly.pdbx_seq_one_letter_code
_entity_poly.pdbx_strand_id
1 'polypeptide(L)'
;MKIPQEFDAIRPWEPEDLPEVFDRLLANEQFKQVLAYLYPQVPFEMIAKKLKACKTNLEFQFAFAYDFVKGLLAKVAKGYEMDCTAIDSSKRYTFISNHRDIVLDSAILDVLLVDNKFTTTCEIAIGDNLLSLPWVKDLVRVNKAFIVERALSMRQMLMSSKRLSDYMHFAVKEKNENIWIAQREGRAKDSNDRTQKSILQMMSMGGEGSIIERLMQLHLVPLSISYEYDPCDYLKAKEFQQKRDNAEWKKGPTDDLVSMQTGIFGFKGHVHYHAAPCLDGYLAQMEPETPKQDIYNKVATYIDKQIHANYMLYPGNYVALDLLEETSAHADKYTEAEKATFEQYIAGQLHKIDLPNKDEAFLRERMLTMYANPVRNYLLSKD
;
A
#
# COMPACT_ATOMS: atom_id res chain seq x y z
N MET A 1 -9.43 19.03 19.60
CA MET A 1 -10.43 17.91 19.62
C MET A 1 -9.94 16.88 20.63
N LYS A 2 -10.82 16.31 21.47
CA LYS A 2 -10.41 15.27 22.42
C LYS A 2 -10.54 13.89 21.77
N ILE A 3 -9.43 13.19 21.59
CA ILE A 3 -9.44 11.83 21.05
C ILE A 3 -9.82 10.84 22.16
N PRO A 4 -10.72 9.88 21.90
CA PRO A 4 -11.04 8.82 22.87
C PRO A 4 -9.81 8.01 23.26
N GLN A 5 -9.63 7.78 24.57
CA GLN A 5 -8.48 7.07 25.13
C GLN A 5 -8.34 5.61 24.59
N GLU A 6 -9.44 5.00 24.19
CA GLU A 6 -9.44 3.65 23.59
C GLU A 6 -8.62 3.54 22.30
N PHE A 7 -8.35 4.67 21.63
CA PHE A 7 -7.53 4.73 20.42
C PHE A 7 -6.03 4.95 20.69
N ASP A 8 -5.61 5.27 21.91
CA ASP A 8 -4.21 5.62 22.21
C ASP A 8 -3.20 4.55 21.80
N ALA A 9 -3.61 3.27 21.87
CA ALA A 9 -2.74 2.16 21.47
C ALA A 9 -2.47 2.10 19.96
N ILE A 10 -3.41 2.60 19.13
CA ILE A 10 -3.38 2.42 17.67
C ILE A 10 -3.27 3.72 16.87
N ARG A 11 -3.75 4.86 17.37
CA ARG A 11 -3.79 6.13 16.64
C ARG A 11 -2.40 6.66 16.25
N PRO A 12 -2.27 7.52 15.22
CA PRO A 12 -1.09 8.34 15.03
C PRO A 12 -0.76 9.14 16.30
N TRP A 13 0.48 9.61 16.39
CA TRP A 13 0.81 10.62 17.40
C TRP A 13 0.15 11.95 17.01
N GLU A 14 -0.43 12.64 17.98
CA GLU A 14 -1.07 13.94 17.77
C GLU A 14 -0.09 15.08 18.06
N PRO A 15 -0.41 16.32 17.69
CA PRO A 15 0.47 17.47 17.93
C PRO A 15 0.97 17.60 19.36
N GLU A 16 0.15 17.25 20.35
CA GLU A 16 0.49 17.29 21.77
C GLU A 16 1.52 16.24 22.17
N ASP A 17 1.55 15.10 21.47
CA ASP A 17 2.48 13.99 21.72
C ASP A 17 3.87 14.25 21.10
N LEU A 18 3.93 15.07 20.01
CA LEU A 18 5.13 15.21 19.18
C LEU A 18 6.38 15.64 19.93
N PRO A 19 6.35 16.61 20.86
CA PRO A 19 7.57 17.05 21.56
C PRO A 19 8.26 15.90 22.30
N GLU A 20 7.51 15.09 23.05
CA GLU A 20 8.05 13.94 23.79
C GLU A 20 8.53 12.84 22.84
N VAL A 21 7.77 12.57 21.77
CA VAL A 21 8.12 11.56 20.76
C VAL A 21 9.40 11.95 20.04
N PHE A 22 9.57 13.22 19.66
CA PHE A 22 10.80 13.72 19.04
C PHE A 22 12.01 13.60 19.97
N ASP A 23 11.84 13.86 21.26
CA ASP A 23 12.92 13.67 22.22
C ASP A 23 13.34 12.19 22.31
N ARG A 24 12.38 11.24 22.36
CA ARG A 24 12.67 9.80 22.33
C ARG A 24 13.36 9.38 21.05
N LEU A 25 12.89 9.82 19.89
CA LEU A 25 13.50 9.52 18.58
C LEU A 25 14.94 10.04 18.52
N LEU A 26 15.16 11.31 18.90
CA LEU A 26 16.50 11.93 18.86
C LEU A 26 17.47 11.34 19.90
N ALA A 27 16.99 10.71 20.95
CA ALA A 27 17.82 9.97 21.91
C ALA A 27 18.21 8.55 21.42
N ASN A 28 17.52 8.00 20.40
CA ASN A 28 17.75 6.65 19.92
C ASN A 28 18.93 6.58 18.94
N GLU A 29 19.96 5.76 19.26
CA GLU A 29 21.19 5.65 18.47
C GLU A 29 20.95 5.06 17.06
N GLN A 30 20.06 4.09 16.90
CA GLN A 30 19.74 3.53 15.59
C GLN A 30 19.05 4.58 14.70
N PHE A 31 18.14 5.38 15.27
CA PHE A 31 17.51 6.48 14.54
C PHE A 31 18.53 7.54 14.12
N LYS A 32 19.49 7.89 14.98
CA LYS A 32 20.60 8.80 14.61
C LYS A 32 21.43 8.26 13.44
N GLN A 33 21.74 6.95 13.46
CA GLN A 33 22.45 6.32 12.35
C GLN A 33 21.67 6.38 11.04
N VAL A 34 20.35 6.16 11.08
CA VAL A 34 19.47 6.30 9.91
C VAL A 34 19.48 7.74 9.41
N LEU A 35 19.37 8.74 10.30
CA LEU A 35 19.43 10.15 9.90
C LEU A 35 20.79 10.52 9.28
N ALA A 36 21.89 10.03 9.84
CA ALA A 36 23.24 10.25 9.29
C ALA A 36 23.40 9.62 7.90
N TYR A 37 22.80 8.45 7.68
CA TYR A 37 22.80 7.79 6.37
C TYR A 37 21.94 8.55 5.33
N LEU A 38 20.76 9.03 5.73
CA LEU A 38 19.84 9.74 4.82
C LEU A 38 20.29 11.18 4.52
N TYR A 39 20.95 11.83 5.47
CA TYR A 39 21.37 13.22 5.40
C TYR A 39 22.88 13.38 5.72
N PRO A 40 23.79 12.76 4.95
CA PRO A 40 25.21 12.67 5.31
C PRO A 40 25.93 14.02 5.33
N GLN A 41 25.36 15.07 4.71
CA GLN A 41 25.93 16.41 4.64
C GLN A 41 25.29 17.39 5.63
N VAL A 42 24.31 16.94 6.43
CA VAL A 42 23.59 17.81 7.36
C VAL A 42 23.97 17.48 8.79
N PRO A 43 24.49 18.43 9.59
CA PRO A 43 24.76 18.21 11.01
C PRO A 43 23.52 17.73 11.77
N PHE A 44 23.71 16.77 12.67
CA PHE A 44 22.60 16.18 13.45
C PHE A 44 21.80 17.24 14.21
N GLU A 45 22.46 18.25 14.78
CA GLU A 45 21.83 19.34 15.52
C GLU A 45 20.86 20.15 14.64
N MET A 46 21.19 20.32 13.36
CA MET A 46 20.30 20.99 12.40
C MET A 46 19.07 20.14 12.09
N ILE A 47 19.24 18.83 11.92
CA ILE A 47 18.12 17.89 11.74
C ILE A 47 17.24 17.88 12.98
N ALA A 48 17.83 17.78 14.17
CA ALA A 48 17.13 17.79 15.44
C ALA A 48 16.33 19.10 15.65
N LYS A 49 16.93 20.25 15.31
CA LYS A 49 16.25 21.55 15.36
C LYS A 49 15.08 21.60 14.39
N LYS A 50 15.25 21.12 13.16
CA LYS A 50 14.18 21.06 12.15
C LYS A 50 13.04 20.13 12.59
N LEU A 51 13.36 18.98 13.18
CA LEU A 51 12.39 18.01 13.69
C LEU A 51 11.56 18.64 14.83
N LYS A 52 12.21 19.23 15.83
CA LYS A 52 11.53 19.89 16.96
C LYS A 52 10.73 21.15 16.57
N ALA A 53 10.98 21.72 15.41
CA ALA A 53 10.21 22.86 14.89
C ALA A 53 8.85 22.43 14.34
N CYS A 54 8.68 21.18 13.94
CA CYS A 54 7.41 20.65 13.45
C CYS A 54 6.38 20.60 14.57
N LYS A 55 5.21 21.20 14.35
CA LYS A 55 4.10 21.28 15.31
C LYS A 55 2.97 20.33 14.98
N THR A 56 2.93 19.81 13.75
CA THR A 56 1.93 18.87 13.25
C THR A 56 2.59 17.76 12.47
N ASN A 57 1.90 16.64 12.33
CA ASN A 57 2.32 15.53 11.48
C ASN A 57 2.50 15.95 10.02
N LEU A 58 1.62 16.82 9.54
CA LEU A 58 1.70 17.33 8.17
C LEU A 58 2.98 18.18 7.97
N GLU A 59 3.32 19.04 8.94
CA GLU A 59 4.60 19.76 8.90
C GLU A 59 5.80 18.81 8.91
N PHE A 60 5.76 17.75 9.71
CA PHE A 60 6.79 16.69 9.67
C PHE A 60 6.87 16.04 8.29
N GLN A 61 5.74 15.66 7.69
CA GLN A 61 5.70 15.05 6.37
C GLN A 61 6.30 15.97 5.30
N PHE A 62 5.97 17.26 5.31
CA PHE A 62 6.59 18.24 4.40
C PHE A 62 8.08 18.44 4.68
N ALA A 63 8.48 18.49 5.94
CA ALA A 63 9.86 18.76 6.31
C ALA A 63 10.82 17.59 5.98
N PHE A 64 10.35 16.36 6.05
CA PHE A 64 11.19 15.16 5.97
C PHE A 64 10.76 14.13 4.94
N ALA A 65 9.46 13.82 4.81
CA ALA A 65 8.99 12.74 3.98
C ALA A 65 8.81 13.15 2.51
N TYR A 66 8.17 14.29 2.24
CA TYR A 66 7.78 14.72 0.91
C TYR A 66 8.97 14.87 -0.05
N ASP A 67 9.93 15.71 0.30
CA ASP A 67 11.12 15.93 -0.54
C ASP A 67 11.99 14.68 -0.64
N PHE A 68 12.08 13.89 0.44
CA PHE A 68 12.81 12.63 0.45
C PHE A 68 12.20 11.62 -0.55
N VAL A 69 10.89 11.42 -0.51
CA VAL A 69 10.20 10.48 -1.42
C VAL A 69 10.32 10.97 -2.87
N LYS A 70 10.14 12.26 -3.13
CA LYS A 70 10.35 12.84 -4.49
C LYS A 70 11.77 12.66 -4.99
N GLY A 71 12.76 12.94 -4.15
CA GLY A 71 14.17 12.74 -4.49
C GLY A 71 14.54 11.26 -4.70
N LEU A 72 13.89 10.35 -3.98
CA LEU A 72 14.01 8.91 -4.19
C LEU A 72 13.39 8.49 -5.52
N LEU A 73 12.15 8.89 -5.79
CA LEU A 73 11.45 8.58 -7.04
C LEU A 73 12.18 9.08 -8.27
N ALA A 74 12.80 10.25 -8.21
CA ALA A 74 13.64 10.76 -9.28
C ALA A 74 14.83 9.85 -9.63
N LYS A 75 15.26 8.97 -8.72
CA LYS A 75 16.35 8.02 -8.93
C LYS A 75 15.86 6.63 -9.36
N VAL A 76 14.68 6.21 -8.91
CA VAL A 76 14.20 4.82 -9.04
C VAL A 76 12.97 4.68 -9.94
N ALA A 77 12.43 5.78 -10.46
CA ALA A 77 11.29 5.78 -11.38
C ALA A 77 11.58 6.66 -12.59
N LYS A 78 10.97 6.34 -13.75
CA LYS A 78 10.96 7.19 -14.95
C LYS A 78 9.94 8.31 -14.85
N GLY A 79 8.91 8.10 -14.01
CA GLY A 79 7.82 9.05 -13.77
C GLY A 79 6.83 8.46 -12.80
N TYR A 80 6.05 9.32 -12.13
CA TYR A 80 4.96 8.93 -11.27
C TYR A 80 3.83 9.96 -11.38
N GLU A 81 2.60 9.48 -11.39
CA GLU A 81 1.42 10.32 -11.58
C GLU A 81 0.17 9.70 -10.95
N MET A 82 -0.85 10.52 -10.77
CA MET A 82 -2.16 10.08 -10.27
C MET A 82 -3.28 10.72 -11.09
N ASP A 83 -4.18 9.88 -11.59
CA ASP A 83 -5.50 10.32 -12.03
C ASP A 83 -6.46 10.29 -10.84
N CYS A 84 -6.92 11.46 -10.43
CA CYS A 84 -7.92 11.65 -9.37
C CYS A 84 -9.11 12.52 -9.86
N THR A 85 -9.33 12.58 -11.17
CA THR A 85 -10.39 13.41 -11.78
C THR A 85 -11.80 13.00 -11.37
N ALA A 86 -11.98 11.76 -10.89
CA ALA A 86 -13.27 11.23 -10.46
C ALA A 86 -13.64 11.60 -9.01
N ILE A 87 -12.75 12.27 -8.26
CA ILE A 87 -12.96 12.62 -6.85
C ILE A 87 -12.65 14.09 -6.58
N ASP A 88 -13.19 14.63 -5.50
CA ASP A 88 -13.05 16.03 -5.10
C ASP A 88 -11.94 16.18 -4.04
N SER A 89 -10.86 16.88 -4.36
CA SER A 89 -9.70 17.08 -3.46
C SER A 89 -10.03 17.82 -2.16
N SER A 90 -11.19 18.49 -2.07
CA SER A 90 -11.66 19.15 -0.85
C SER A 90 -12.31 18.20 0.16
N LYS A 91 -12.71 16.99 -0.28
CA LYS A 91 -13.36 15.96 0.55
C LYS A 91 -12.35 15.01 1.17
N ARG A 92 -12.85 14.12 2.03
CA ARG A 92 -12.06 13.07 2.69
C ARG A 92 -12.54 11.70 2.24
N TYR A 93 -11.57 10.80 2.11
CA TYR A 93 -11.81 9.47 1.56
C TYR A 93 -11.01 8.41 2.30
N THR A 94 -11.52 7.20 2.30
CA THR A 94 -10.76 6.00 2.59
C THR A 94 -10.34 5.36 1.27
N PHE A 95 -9.07 5.52 0.89
CA PHE A 95 -8.50 4.88 -0.28
C PHE A 95 -8.24 3.40 0.03
N ILE A 96 -8.93 2.52 -0.69
CA ILE A 96 -8.74 1.07 -0.61
C ILE A 96 -8.05 0.59 -1.89
N SER A 97 -6.84 0.03 -1.78
CA SER A 97 -6.01 -0.26 -2.95
C SER A 97 -5.51 -1.69 -3.01
N ASN A 98 -5.14 -2.14 -4.22
CA ASN A 98 -4.18 -3.23 -4.37
C ASN A 98 -2.83 -2.81 -3.75
N HIS A 99 -1.93 -3.78 -3.48
CA HIS A 99 -0.72 -3.53 -2.70
C HIS A 99 0.51 -4.13 -3.39
N ARG A 100 1.46 -3.27 -3.78
CA ARG A 100 2.69 -3.60 -4.52
C ARG A 100 3.93 -3.55 -3.64
N ASP A 101 4.09 -2.46 -2.87
CA ASP A 101 5.27 -2.17 -2.05
C ASP A 101 4.89 -1.93 -0.59
N ILE A 102 5.68 -2.48 0.36
CA ILE A 102 5.37 -2.39 1.80
C ILE A 102 5.35 -0.94 2.28
N VAL A 103 6.25 -0.10 1.76
CA VAL A 103 6.48 1.27 2.23
C VAL A 103 5.99 2.30 1.24
N LEU A 104 6.30 2.11 -0.04
CA LEU A 104 6.14 3.18 -1.02
C LEU A 104 4.72 3.36 -1.52
N ASP A 105 3.83 2.36 -1.43
CA ASP A 105 2.46 2.53 -1.91
C ASP A 105 1.75 3.69 -1.19
N SER A 106 1.84 3.76 0.13
CA SER A 106 1.27 4.87 0.90
C SER A 106 2.10 6.14 0.82
N ALA A 107 3.43 6.02 0.82
CA ALA A 107 4.31 7.19 0.76
C ALA A 107 4.20 7.94 -0.58
N ILE A 108 4.09 7.22 -1.70
CA ILE A 108 3.85 7.83 -3.02
C ILE A 108 2.45 8.43 -3.08
N LEU A 109 1.44 7.76 -2.51
CA LEU A 109 0.08 8.32 -2.43
C LEU A 109 0.08 9.67 -1.72
N ASP A 110 0.76 9.79 -0.58
CA ASP A 110 0.83 11.05 0.17
C ASP A 110 1.47 12.17 -0.67
N VAL A 111 2.55 11.87 -1.40
CA VAL A 111 3.16 12.83 -2.33
C VAL A 111 2.18 13.23 -3.43
N LEU A 112 1.49 12.26 -4.03
CA LEU A 112 0.54 12.50 -5.12
C LEU A 112 -0.69 13.29 -4.65
N LEU A 113 -1.19 13.05 -3.44
CA LEU A 113 -2.27 13.85 -2.85
C LEU A 113 -1.86 15.32 -2.70
N VAL A 114 -0.65 15.58 -2.21
CA VAL A 114 -0.10 16.95 -2.10
C VAL A 114 0.04 17.60 -3.47
N ASP A 115 0.61 16.89 -4.44
CA ASP A 115 0.80 17.40 -5.81
C ASP A 115 -0.55 17.69 -6.50
N ASN A 116 -1.61 16.92 -6.19
CA ASN A 116 -2.98 17.12 -6.68
C ASN A 116 -3.85 18.01 -5.76
N LYS A 117 -3.22 18.80 -4.87
CA LYS A 117 -3.88 19.85 -4.06
C LYS A 117 -4.89 19.35 -3.05
N PHE A 118 -4.78 18.11 -2.59
CA PHE A 118 -5.51 17.69 -1.40
C PHE A 118 -5.01 18.46 -0.18
N THR A 119 -5.91 18.79 0.73
CA THR A 119 -5.58 19.63 1.90
C THR A 119 -4.84 18.86 2.99
N THR A 120 -4.86 17.53 2.94
CA THR A 120 -4.14 16.63 3.85
C THR A 120 -3.74 15.33 3.15
N THR A 121 -2.77 14.64 3.71
CA THR A 121 -2.32 13.30 3.34
C THR A 121 -3.21 12.22 3.97
N CYS A 122 -2.83 10.93 3.84
CA CYS A 122 -3.56 9.84 4.47
C CYS A 122 -3.06 9.53 5.88
N GLU A 123 -3.97 9.08 6.74
CA GLU A 123 -3.62 8.18 7.83
C GLU A 123 -3.47 6.76 7.29
N ILE A 124 -2.37 6.09 7.63
CA ILE A 124 -1.93 4.86 6.96
C ILE A 124 -2.14 3.65 7.88
N ALA A 125 -2.92 2.66 7.41
CA ALA A 125 -3.09 1.39 8.13
C ALA A 125 -1.82 0.53 8.04
N ILE A 126 -1.14 0.29 9.17
CA ILE A 126 0.11 -0.48 9.22
C ILE A 126 -0.01 -1.67 10.19
N GLY A 127 0.41 -2.86 9.75
CA GLY A 127 0.45 -4.04 10.62
C GLY A 127 1.56 -3.95 11.67
N ASP A 128 1.24 -4.29 12.92
CA ASP A 128 2.20 -4.27 14.04
C ASP A 128 3.39 -5.23 13.86
N ASN A 129 3.22 -6.27 13.04
CA ASN A 129 4.30 -7.19 12.67
C ASN A 129 5.49 -6.52 11.96
N LEU A 130 5.30 -5.32 11.41
CA LEU A 130 6.35 -4.51 10.77
C LEU A 130 7.05 -3.56 11.76
N LEU A 131 6.57 -3.47 13.00
CA LEU A 131 6.93 -2.46 14.00
C LEU A 131 7.68 -3.07 15.19
N SER A 132 8.64 -3.95 14.92
CA SER A 132 9.41 -4.67 15.95
C SER A 132 10.31 -3.75 16.78
N LEU A 133 10.74 -2.60 16.23
CA LEU A 133 11.59 -1.63 16.91
C LEU A 133 10.76 -0.45 17.43
N PRO A 134 10.88 -0.09 18.74
CA PRO A 134 10.09 0.99 19.33
C PRO A 134 10.22 2.33 18.59
N TRP A 135 11.43 2.72 18.16
CA TRP A 135 11.63 3.95 17.42
C TRP A 135 10.97 3.95 16.04
N VAL A 136 10.89 2.78 15.36
CA VAL A 136 10.16 2.64 14.10
C VAL A 136 8.68 2.86 14.34
N LYS A 137 8.13 2.27 15.43
CA LYS A 137 6.74 2.49 15.82
C LYS A 137 6.44 3.96 16.11
N ASP A 138 7.33 4.66 16.79
CA ASP A 138 7.20 6.10 17.02
C ASP A 138 7.23 6.88 15.70
N LEU A 139 8.21 6.59 14.83
CA LEU A 139 8.39 7.29 13.56
C LEU A 139 7.18 7.15 12.62
N VAL A 140 6.65 5.93 12.45
CA VAL A 140 5.48 5.72 11.56
C VAL A 140 4.23 6.39 12.11
N ARG A 141 4.04 6.42 13.44
CA ARG A 141 2.92 7.14 14.07
C ARG A 141 3.06 8.66 13.94
N VAL A 142 4.27 9.20 13.96
CA VAL A 142 4.52 10.61 13.58
C VAL A 142 4.14 10.84 12.12
N ASN A 143 4.42 9.88 11.24
CA ASN A 143 4.04 9.94 9.83
C ASN A 143 2.58 9.51 9.57
N LYS A 144 1.68 9.75 10.52
CA LYS A 144 0.23 9.51 10.43
C LYS A 144 -0.17 8.03 10.29
N ALA A 145 0.69 7.06 10.66
CA ALA A 145 0.26 5.66 10.66
C ALA A 145 -0.57 5.32 11.89
N PHE A 146 -1.66 4.56 11.68
CA PHE A 146 -2.39 3.86 12.74
C PHE A 146 -2.15 2.36 12.66
N ILE A 147 -2.19 1.68 13.81
CA ILE A 147 -1.70 0.32 13.96
C ILE A 147 -2.82 -0.70 13.82
N VAL A 148 -2.61 -1.66 12.92
CA VAL A 148 -3.46 -2.85 12.76
C VAL A 148 -2.82 -3.98 13.58
N GLU A 149 -3.42 -4.33 14.69
CA GLU A 149 -2.95 -5.39 15.57
C GLU A 149 -3.20 -6.77 14.95
N ARG A 150 -2.18 -7.63 15.00
CA ARG A 150 -2.18 -8.98 14.43
C ARG A 150 -1.78 -10.01 15.50
N ALA A 151 -1.78 -11.29 15.12
CA ALA A 151 -1.38 -12.40 16.00
C ALA A 151 -2.16 -12.47 17.32
N LEU A 152 -3.46 -12.15 17.28
CA LEU A 152 -4.36 -12.11 18.42
C LEU A 152 -5.18 -13.40 18.53
N SER A 153 -5.65 -13.74 19.75
CA SER A 153 -6.70 -14.72 19.93
C SER A 153 -8.00 -14.25 19.24
N MET A 154 -8.92 -15.17 18.93
CA MET A 154 -10.18 -14.85 18.24
C MET A 154 -10.97 -13.73 18.94
N ARG A 155 -11.06 -13.76 20.28
CA ARG A 155 -11.75 -12.72 21.05
C ARG A 155 -11.03 -11.37 20.96
N GLN A 156 -9.72 -11.36 21.07
CA GLN A 156 -8.91 -10.14 20.95
C GLN A 156 -9.00 -9.57 19.54
N MET A 157 -8.98 -10.43 18.51
CA MET A 157 -9.14 -10.03 17.11
C MET A 157 -10.47 -9.29 16.88
N LEU A 158 -11.57 -9.80 17.45
CA LEU A 158 -12.88 -9.14 17.33
C LEU A 158 -12.87 -7.75 17.99
N MET A 159 -12.32 -7.63 19.19
CA MET A 159 -12.22 -6.36 19.91
C MET A 159 -11.30 -5.37 19.19
N SER A 160 -10.16 -5.83 18.73
CA SER A 160 -9.22 -5.01 17.94
C SER A 160 -9.83 -4.55 16.61
N SER A 161 -10.51 -5.44 15.90
CA SER A 161 -11.23 -5.08 14.65
C SER A 161 -12.32 -4.04 14.88
N LYS A 162 -13.08 -4.17 15.97
CA LYS A 162 -14.11 -3.16 16.35
C LYS A 162 -13.45 -1.81 16.65
N ARG A 163 -12.42 -1.78 17.50
CA ARG A 163 -11.66 -0.56 17.82
C ARG A 163 -11.05 0.09 16.58
N LEU A 164 -10.47 -0.72 15.68
CA LEU A 164 -9.91 -0.25 14.43
C LEU A 164 -10.97 0.40 13.54
N SER A 165 -12.12 -0.24 13.42
CA SER A 165 -13.25 0.29 12.65
C SER A 165 -13.78 1.60 13.25
N ASP A 166 -13.97 1.66 14.57
CA ASP A 166 -14.40 2.87 15.27
C ASP A 166 -13.40 4.01 15.06
N TYR A 167 -12.08 3.68 15.10
CA TYR A 167 -11.04 4.66 14.82
C TYR A 167 -11.12 5.19 13.39
N MET A 168 -11.32 4.32 12.39
CA MET A 168 -11.44 4.75 10.98
C MET A 168 -12.64 5.70 10.78
N HIS A 169 -13.79 5.39 11.37
CA HIS A 169 -14.95 6.28 11.33
C HIS A 169 -14.68 7.62 12.02
N PHE A 170 -14.00 7.58 13.17
CA PHE A 170 -13.58 8.79 13.89
C PHE A 170 -12.59 9.63 13.07
N ALA A 171 -11.62 9.00 12.42
CA ALA A 171 -10.61 9.68 11.60
C ALA A 171 -11.24 10.41 10.40
N VAL A 172 -12.17 9.77 9.70
CA VAL A 172 -12.85 10.39 8.55
C VAL A 172 -13.84 11.46 9.01
N LYS A 173 -14.71 11.16 9.99
CA LYS A 173 -15.83 12.01 10.37
C LYS A 173 -15.43 13.19 11.27
N GLU A 174 -14.62 12.92 12.30
CA GLU A 174 -14.31 13.89 13.35
C GLU A 174 -12.95 14.56 13.13
N LYS A 175 -11.91 13.79 12.79
CA LYS A 175 -10.56 14.33 12.50
C LYS A 175 -10.50 14.97 11.12
N ASN A 176 -11.42 14.64 10.22
CA ASN A 176 -11.43 15.11 8.84
C ASN A 176 -10.14 14.74 8.10
N GLU A 177 -9.71 13.47 8.21
CA GLU A 177 -8.52 12.93 7.60
C GLU A 177 -8.84 11.93 6.48
N ASN A 178 -7.95 11.80 5.49
CA ASN A 178 -7.98 10.69 4.56
C ASN A 178 -7.40 9.44 5.22
N ILE A 179 -7.80 8.27 4.75
CA ILE A 179 -7.25 6.98 5.16
C ILE A 179 -6.71 6.23 3.93
N TRP A 180 -5.59 5.53 4.10
CA TRP A 180 -5.16 4.49 3.17
C TRP A 180 -5.16 3.13 3.83
N ILE A 181 -5.74 2.15 3.15
CA ILE A 181 -5.73 0.75 3.57
C ILE A 181 -5.63 -0.17 2.35
N ALA A 182 -4.84 -1.25 2.46
CA ALA A 182 -4.80 -2.26 1.41
C ALA A 182 -6.10 -3.08 1.38
N GLN A 183 -6.55 -3.49 0.19
CA GLN A 183 -7.76 -4.31 -0.01
C GLN A 183 -7.68 -5.72 0.57
N ARG A 184 -6.50 -6.13 1.00
CA ARG A 184 -6.22 -7.45 1.57
C ARG A 184 -5.08 -7.39 2.58
N GLU A 185 -4.98 -8.44 3.39
CA GLU A 185 -3.82 -8.66 4.23
C GLU A 185 -2.60 -9.03 3.37
N GLY A 186 -1.55 -8.21 3.45
CA GLY A 186 -0.33 -8.36 2.70
C GLY A 186 -0.48 -8.16 1.19
N ARG A 187 0.65 -8.25 0.47
CA ARG A 187 0.72 -8.06 -0.99
C ARG A 187 0.28 -9.30 -1.74
N ALA A 188 -0.47 -9.15 -2.83
CA ALA A 188 -0.71 -10.22 -3.80
C ALA A 188 0.58 -10.48 -4.59
N LYS A 189 1.30 -11.56 -4.27
CA LYS A 189 2.63 -11.81 -4.82
C LYS A 189 2.63 -12.21 -6.30
N ASP A 190 1.51 -12.68 -6.78
CA ASP A 190 1.23 -12.98 -8.18
C ASP A 190 0.48 -11.85 -8.90
N SER A 191 0.27 -10.73 -8.24
CA SER A 191 -0.54 -9.59 -8.72
C SER A 191 -1.97 -9.96 -9.12
N ASN A 192 -2.50 -11.09 -8.65
CA ASN A 192 -3.92 -11.39 -8.75
C ASN A 192 -4.66 -10.73 -7.58
N ASP A 193 -4.91 -9.45 -7.75
CA ASP A 193 -5.48 -8.59 -6.71
C ASP A 193 -6.95 -8.91 -6.48
N ARG A 194 -7.31 -9.21 -5.22
CA ARG A 194 -8.68 -9.51 -4.81
C ARG A 194 -8.96 -8.91 -3.44
N THR A 195 -10.10 -8.25 -3.32
CA THR A 195 -10.56 -7.66 -2.06
C THR A 195 -10.97 -8.75 -1.07
N GLN A 196 -10.36 -8.77 0.10
CA GLN A 196 -10.76 -9.65 1.18
C GLN A 196 -12.01 -9.11 1.87
N LYS A 197 -13.08 -9.91 1.89
CA LYS A 197 -14.34 -9.55 2.55
C LYS A 197 -14.18 -9.23 4.03
N SER A 198 -13.21 -9.85 4.70
CA SER A 198 -12.88 -9.58 6.09
C SER A 198 -12.48 -8.11 6.35
N ILE A 199 -11.87 -7.44 5.37
CA ILE A 199 -11.56 -6.00 5.46
C ILE A 199 -12.86 -5.19 5.49
N LEU A 200 -13.81 -5.48 4.59
CA LEU A 200 -15.12 -4.80 4.56
C LEU A 200 -15.96 -5.12 5.80
N GLN A 201 -15.90 -6.37 6.28
CA GLN A 201 -16.55 -6.78 7.53
C GLN A 201 -15.99 -5.98 8.72
N MET A 202 -14.67 -5.85 8.81
CA MET A 202 -14.02 -5.03 9.82
C MET A 202 -14.47 -3.57 9.70
N MET A 203 -14.40 -2.96 8.52
CA MET A 203 -14.79 -1.56 8.28
C MET A 203 -16.24 -1.26 8.70
N SER A 204 -17.15 -2.22 8.55
CA SER A 204 -18.56 -2.05 8.91
C SER A 204 -18.89 -2.38 10.37
N MET A 205 -17.90 -2.65 11.23
CA MET A 205 -18.13 -2.89 12.67
C MET A 205 -18.34 -1.58 13.44
N GLY A 206 -17.71 -0.49 13.01
CA GLY A 206 -17.90 0.87 13.51
C GLY A 206 -19.02 1.60 12.77
N GLY A 207 -19.22 2.87 13.15
CA GLY A 207 -20.24 3.73 12.56
C GLY A 207 -21.67 3.41 13.03
N GLU A 208 -22.62 4.10 12.45
CA GLU A 208 -24.05 4.04 12.82
C GLU A 208 -24.91 3.57 11.64
N GLY A 209 -26.04 2.94 11.95
CA GLY A 209 -27.02 2.49 10.96
C GLY A 209 -26.74 1.09 10.39
N SER A 210 -27.24 0.83 9.18
CA SER A 210 -27.05 -0.42 8.44
C SER A 210 -25.61 -0.61 7.99
N ILE A 211 -25.25 -1.81 7.50
CA ILE A 211 -23.91 -2.09 6.93
C ILE A 211 -23.60 -1.14 5.76
N ILE A 212 -24.58 -0.88 4.92
CA ILE A 212 -24.43 0.02 3.76
C ILE A 212 -24.12 1.44 4.24
N GLU A 213 -24.88 1.97 5.19
CA GLU A 213 -24.66 3.31 5.75
C GLU A 213 -23.30 3.43 6.43
N ARG A 214 -22.87 2.40 7.17
CA ARG A 214 -21.53 2.38 7.82
C ARG A 214 -20.40 2.39 6.79
N LEU A 215 -20.52 1.66 5.69
CA LEU A 215 -19.53 1.70 4.61
C LEU A 215 -19.54 3.05 3.88
N MET A 216 -20.72 3.66 3.68
CA MET A 216 -20.84 5.01 3.10
C MET A 216 -20.18 6.08 3.97
N GLN A 217 -20.25 5.99 5.30
CA GLN A 217 -19.60 6.92 6.23
C GLN A 217 -18.07 6.96 6.10
N LEU A 218 -17.46 5.94 5.49
CA LEU A 218 -16.02 5.88 5.23
C LEU A 218 -15.61 6.48 3.88
N HIS A 219 -16.55 6.79 3.01
CA HIS A 219 -16.29 7.35 1.67
C HIS A 219 -15.22 6.56 0.91
N LEU A 220 -15.47 5.25 0.70
CA LEU A 220 -14.51 4.33 0.10
C LEU A 220 -14.20 4.72 -1.35
N VAL A 221 -12.93 4.85 -1.69
CA VAL A 221 -12.43 5.10 -3.04
C VAL A 221 -11.50 3.95 -3.43
N PRO A 222 -11.87 3.12 -4.42
CA PRO A 222 -10.95 2.14 -4.98
C PRO A 222 -9.77 2.84 -5.65
N LEU A 223 -8.57 2.48 -5.24
CA LEU A 223 -7.33 3.06 -5.75
C LEU A 223 -6.52 1.98 -6.46
N SER A 224 -6.30 2.18 -7.75
CA SER A 224 -5.45 1.32 -8.56
C SER A 224 -4.00 1.78 -8.49
N ILE A 225 -3.08 0.85 -8.17
CA ILE A 225 -1.64 1.10 -8.13
C ILE A 225 -0.96 0.22 -9.17
N SER A 226 -0.30 0.84 -10.14
CA SER A 226 0.41 0.16 -11.22
C SER A 226 1.88 0.57 -11.24
N TYR A 227 2.77 -0.41 -11.15
CA TYR A 227 4.21 -0.25 -11.33
C TYR A 227 4.62 -0.94 -12.65
N GLU A 228 5.39 -0.27 -13.50
CA GLU A 228 5.93 -0.88 -14.72
C GLU A 228 6.83 -2.07 -14.40
N TYR A 229 7.67 -1.93 -13.36
CA TYR A 229 8.49 -3.01 -12.81
C TYR A 229 8.30 -3.10 -11.30
N ASP A 230 8.12 -4.31 -10.80
CA ASP A 230 8.05 -4.60 -9.36
C ASP A 230 9.45 -4.96 -8.86
N PRO A 231 10.12 -4.11 -8.08
CA PRO A 231 11.49 -4.40 -7.62
C PRO A 231 11.63 -5.68 -6.80
N CYS A 232 10.53 -6.11 -6.18
CA CYS A 232 10.46 -7.29 -5.33
C CYS A 232 10.00 -8.56 -6.08
N ASP A 233 9.89 -8.54 -7.40
CA ASP A 233 9.37 -9.66 -8.19
C ASP A 233 10.14 -10.96 -7.97
N TYR A 234 11.48 -10.92 -8.00
CA TYR A 234 12.33 -12.07 -7.75
C TYR A 234 12.23 -12.59 -6.31
N LEU A 235 12.02 -11.72 -5.32
CA LEU A 235 11.78 -12.11 -3.92
C LEU A 235 10.44 -12.82 -3.78
N LYS A 236 9.40 -12.33 -4.48
CA LYS A 236 8.08 -12.92 -4.51
C LYS A 236 8.10 -14.29 -5.19
N ALA A 237 8.82 -14.42 -6.32
CA ALA A 237 9.01 -15.70 -7.02
C ALA A 237 9.80 -16.69 -6.15
N LYS A 238 10.87 -16.25 -5.49
CA LYS A 238 11.64 -17.05 -4.53
C LYS A 238 10.74 -17.62 -3.44
N GLU A 239 9.88 -16.80 -2.83
CA GLU A 239 8.95 -17.25 -1.80
C GLU A 239 7.96 -18.31 -2.32
N PHE A 240 7.50 -18.21 -3.57
CA PHE A 240 6.65 -19.24 -4.18
C PHE A 240 7.38 -20.59 -4.26
N GLN A 241 8.64 -20.60 -4.70
CA GLN A 241 9.40 -21.86 -4.76
C GLN A 241 9.66 -22.41 -3.36
N GLN A 242 10.07 -21.59 -2.41
CA GLN A 242 10.32 -22.03 -1.04
C GLN A 242 9.08 -22.67 -0.39
N LYS A 243 7.89 -22.11 -0.62
CA LYS A 243 6.61 -22.67 -0.14
C LYS A 243 6.20 -23.93 -0.89
N ARG A 244 6.48 -24.02 -2.19
CA ARG A 244 6.26 -25.23 -2.98
C ARG A 244 7.12 -26.39 -2.48
N ASP A 245 8.40 -26.11 -2.24
CA ASP A 245 9.39 -27.13 -1.88
C ASP A 245 9.32 -27.53 -0.40
N ASN A 246 8.77 -26.65 0.47
CA ASN A 246 8.58 -26.92 1.89
C ASN A 246 7.27 -26.27 2.38
N ALA A 247 6.25 -27.10 2.63
CA ALA A 247 4.93 -26.65 3.11
C ALA A 247 4.98 -25.93 4.49
N GLU A 248 5.97 -26.25 5.32
CA GLU A 248 6.17 -25.63 6.63
C GLU A 248 7.04 -24.35 6.56
N TRP A 249 7.46 -23.95 5.37
CA TRP A 249 8.28 -22.75 5.23
C TRP A 249 7.57 -21.50 5.73
N LYS A 250 8.28 -20.74 6.50
CA LYS A 250 7.84 -19.44 7.03
C LYS A 250 8.90 -18.39 6.75
N LYS A 251 8.47 -17.16 6.61
CA LYS A 251 9.39 -16.03 6.50
C LYS A 251 10.32 -15.94 7.69
N GLY A 252 11.59 -15.68 7.43
CA GLY A 252 12.56 -15.30 8.43
C GLY A 252 12.32 -13.86 8.95
N PRO A 253 12.94 -13.50 10.08
CA PRO A 253 12.76 -12.20 10.71
C PRO A 253 13.26 -11.02 9.86
N THR A 254 14.14 -11.28 8.89
CA THR A 254 14.74 -10.25 8.02
C THR A 254 14.08 -10.14 6.65
N ASP A 255 13.20 -11.07 6.25
CA ASP A 255 12.65 -11.11 4.89
C ASP A 255 11.81 -9.89 4.55
N ASP A 256 11.04 -9.37 5.51
CA ASP A 256 10.26 -8.14 5.29
C ASP A 256 11.19 -6.92 5.22
N LEU A 257 12.28 -6.86 5.99
CA LEU A 257 13.28 -5.80 5.89
C LEU A 257 13.98 -5.79 4.52
N VAL A 258 14.39 -6.96 4.03
CA VAL A 258 14.95 -7.12 2.67
C VAL A 258 13.96 -6.67 1.61
N SER A 259 12.67 -7.06 1.75
CA SER A 259 11.61 -6.62 0.84
C SER A 259 11.40 -5.12 0.88
N MET A 260 11.42 -4.48 2.06
CA MET A 260 11.32 -3.02 2.21
C MET A 260 12.48 -2.31 1.50
N GLN A 261 13.73 -2.72 1.78
CA GLN A 261 14.91 -2.12 1.16
C GLN A 261 14.89 -2.28 -0.36
N THR A 262 14.58 -3.49 -0.85
CA THR A 262 14.48 -3.78 -2.29
C THR A 262 13.38 -2.94 -2.93
N GLY A 263 12.23 -2.82 -2.29
CA GLY A 263 11.12 -2.00 -2.76
C GLY A 263 11.48 -0.52 -2.81
N ILE A 264 12.08 0.02 -1.74
CA ILE A 264 12.45 1.44 -1.66
C ILE A 264 13.46 1.81 -2.76
N PHE A 265 14.56 1.06 -2.88
CA PHE A 265 15.69 1.44 -3.72
C PHE A 265 15.69 0.81 -5.13
N GLY A 266 14.81 -0.14 -5.40
CA GLY A 266 14.74 -0.80 -6.69
C GLY A 266 14.03 0.02 -7.76
N PHE A 267 14.44 -0.20 -9.02
CA PHE A 267 13.88 0.48 -10.18
C PHE A 267 12.43 0.07 -10.43
N LYS A 268 11.55 1.06 -10.72
CA LYS A 268 10.09 0.87 -10.86
C LYS A 268 9.56 1.17 -12.26
N GLY A 269 10.38 1.77 -13.13
CA GLY A 269 9.88 2.31 -14.40
C GLY A 269 8.87 3.43 -14.15
N HIS A 270 7.72 3.40 -14.80
CA HIS A 270 6.62 4.31 -14.53
C HIS A 270 5.74 3.79 -13.39
N VAL A 271 5.24 4.72 -12.58
CA VAL A 271 4.33 4.45 -11.45
C VAL A 271 3.05 5.25 -11.67
N HIS A 272 1.91 4.57 -11.71
CA HIS A 272 0.61 5.21 -11.94
C HIS A 272 -0.39 4.84 -10.85
N TYR A 273 -1.09 5.84 -10.35
CA TYR A 273 -2.20 5.73 -9.43
C TYR A 273 -3.49 6.21 -10.10
N HIS A 274 -4.59 5.50 -9.86
CA HIS A 274 -5.90 5.93 -10.35
C HIS A 274 -6.94 5.79 -9.26
N ALA A 275 -7.54 6.91 -8.85
CA ALA A 275 -8.65 6.96 -7.93
C ALA A 275 -9.97 6.84 -8.69
N ALA A 276 -10.66 5.72 -8.51
CA ALA A 276 -11.99 5.51 -9.07
C ALA A 276 -13.05 6.38 -8.36
N PRO A 277 -14.27 6.51 -8.89
CA PRO A 277 -15.37 7.18 -8.18
C PRO A 277 -15.61 6.61 -6.78
N CYS A 278 -15.96 7.49 -5.83
CA CYS A 278 -16.35 7.09 -4.48
C CYS A 278 -17.53 6.11 -4.52
N LEU A 279 -17.47 5.07 -3.69
CA LEU A 279 -18.48 4.00 -3.64
C LEU A 279 -19.86 4.46 -3.15
N ASP A 280 -19.98 5.65 -2.58
CA ASP A 280 -21.24 6.13 -2.00
C ASP A 280 -22.40 6.04 -2.99
N GLY A 281 -22.16 6.42 -4.25
CA GLY A 281 -23.17 6.33 -5.31
C GLY A 281 -23.58 4.90 -5.66
N TYR A 282 -22.63 3.94 -5.60
CA TYR A 282 -22.92 2.52 -5.80
C TYR A 282 -23.66 1.91 -4.60
N LEU A 283 -23.21 2.24 -3.40
CA LEU A 283 -23.82 1.75 -2.16
C LEU A 283 -25.26 2.26 -1.98
N ALA A 284 -25.53 3.50 -2.35
CA ALA A 284 -26.87 4.09 -2.28
C ALA A 284 -27.89 3.41 -3.23
N GLN A 285 -27.44 2.67 -4.24
CA GLN A 285 -28.32 1.93 -5.17
C GLN A 285 -28.59 0.50 -4.71
N MET A 286 -27.97 0.04 -3.61
CA MET A 286 -28.22 -1.30 -3.07
C MET A 286 -29.57 -1.34 -2.36
N GLU A 287 -30.32 -2.43 -2.61
CA GLU A 287 -31.57 -2.68 -1.90
C GLU A 287 -31.31 -2.82 -0.38
N PRO A 288 -32.09 -2.14 0.48
CA PRO A 288 -31.93 -2.19 1.93
C PRO A 288 -31.99 -3.61 2.51
N GLU A 289 -32.79 -4.47 1.89
CA GLU A 289 -33.01 -5.88 2.30
C GLU A 289 -31.89 -6.83 1.83
N THR A 290 -30.86 -6.31 1.13
CA THR A 290 -29.76 -7.16 0.64
C THR A 290 -29.12 -7.93 1.80
N PRO A 291 -29.03 -9.28 1.72
CA PRO A 291 -28.41 -10.08 2.79
C PRO A 291 -26.97 -9.65 3.06
N LYS A 292 -26.59 -9.63 4.33
CA LYS A 292 -25.25 -9.18 4.79
C LYS A 292 -24.09 -9.77 3.97
N GLN A 293 -24.13 -11.08 3.70
CA GLN A 293 -23.07 -11.75 2.94
C GLN A 293 -23.00 -11.26 1.50
N ASP A 294 -24.16 -10.94 0.91
CA ASP A 294 -24.25 -10.46 -0.47
C ASP A 294 -23.79 -9.01 -0.58
N ILE A 295 -23.99 -8.18 0.45
CA ILE A 295 -23.43 -6.83 0.51
C ILE A 295 -21.91 -6.91 0.38
N TYR A 296 -21.24 -7.71 1.21
CA TYR A 296 -19.77 -7.84 1.16
C TYR A 296 -19.27 -8.45 -0.15
N ASN A 297 -20.00 -9.42 -0.71
CA ASN A 297 -19.67 -10.01 -2.01
C ASN A 297 -19.74 -8.95 -3.12
N LYS A 298 -20.85 -8.23 -3.21
CA LYS A 298 -21.08 -7.20 -4.23
C LYS A 298 -20.06 -6.06 -4.11
N VAL A 299 -19.80 -5.57 -2.89
CA VAL A 299 -18.86 -4.48 -2.64
C VAL A 299 -17.43 -4.91 -2.98
N ALA A 300 -17.00 -6.11 -2.57
CA ALA A 300 -15.66 -6.63 -2.91
C ALA A 300 -15.48 -6.77 -4.42
N THR A 301 -16.47 -7.36 -5.12
CA THR A 301 -16.46 -7.50 -6.58
C THR A 301 -16.43 -6.15 -7.28
N TYR A 302 -17.17 -5.16 -6.78
CA TYR A 302 -17.17 -3.83 -7.34
C TYR A 302 -15.82 -3.12 -7.17
N ILE A 303 -15.22 -3.21 -5.97
CA ILE A 303 -13.87 -2.67 -5.72
C ILE A 303 -12.85 -3.33 -6.65
N ASP A 304 -12.88 -4.66 -6.77
CA ASP A 304 -11.98 -5.39 -7.68
C ASP A 304 -12.17 -4.92 -9.13
N LYS A 305 -13.43 -4.81 -9.60
CA LYS A 305 -13.74 -4.33 -10.95
C LYS A 305 -13.19 -2.93 -11.18
N GLN A 306 -13.34 -2.00 -10.21
CA GLN A 306 -12.82 -0.65 -10.32
C GLN A 306 -11.29 -0.63 -10.33
N ILE A 307 -10.63 -1.38 -9.48
CA ILE A 307 -9.15 -1.46 -9.45
C ILE A 307 -8.62 -2.06 -10.77
N HIS A 308 -9.20 -3.15 -11.22
CA HIS A 308 -8.75 -3.85 -12.42
C HIS A 308 -8.99 -3.05 -13.70
N ALA A 309 -10.15 -2.39 -13.82
CA ALA A 309 -10.48 -1.56 -14.99
C ALA A 309 -9.55 -0.35 -15.15
N ASN A 310 -8.92 0.08 -14.06
CA ASN A 310 -8.11 1.29 -14.00
C ASN A 310 -6.61 1.00 -13.84
N TYR A 311 -6.16 -0.24 -14.08
CA TYR A 311 -4.73 -0.49 -14.20
C TYR A 311 -4.13 0.27 -15.37
N MET A 312 -3.00 0.92 -15.14
CA MET A 312 -2.08 1.29 -16.21
C MET A 312 -1.30 0.03 -16.60
N LEU A 313 -1.52 -0.43 -17.82
CA LEU A 313 -0.84 -1.61 -18.37
C LEU A 313 0.33 -1.17 -19.24
N TYR A 314 1.49 -1.77 -19.00
CA TYR A 314 2.74 -1.49 -19.70
C TYR A 314 3.06 -2.60 -20.70
N PRO A 315 3.90 -2.35 -21.71
CA PRO A 315 4.30 -3.35 -22.70
C PRO A 315 4.72 -4.68 -22.07
N GLY A 316 5.51 -4.66 -20.96
CA GLY A 316 5.96 -5.86 -20.26
C GLY A 316 4.81 -6.74 -19.70
N ASN A 317 3.65 -6.15 -19.41
CA ASN A 317 2.49 -6.92 -18.96
C ASN A 317 1.93 -7.80 -20.08
N TYR A 318 1.83 -7.27 -21.29
CA TYR A 318 1.35 -7.99 -22.48
C TYR A 318 2.38 -9.00 -22.98
N VAL A 319 3.67 -8.64 -22.97
CA VAL A 319 4.76 -9.58 -23.28
C VAL A 319 4.71 -10.77 -22.33
N ALA A 320 4.53 -10.54 -21.02
CA ALA A 320 4.45 -11.61 -20.04
C ALA A 320 3.26 -12.55 -20.31
N LEU A 321 2.11 -11.99 -20.69
CA LEU A 321 0.92 -12.80 -21.02
C LEU A 321 1.15 -13.65 -22.26
N ASP A 322 1.65 -13.04 -23.35
CA ASP A 322 1.91 -13.78 -24.60
C ASP A 322 2.97 -14.87 -24.41
N LEU A 323 4.02 -14.62 -23.60
CA LEU A 323 5.03 -15.63 -23.27
C LEU A 323 4.49 -16.77 -22.45
N LEU A 324 3.56 -16.52 -21.52
CA LEU A 324 2.92 -17.57 -20.69
C LEU A 324 1.94 -18.43 -21.47
N GLU A 325 1.23 -17.83 -22.41
CA GLU A 325 0.18 -18.50 -23.19
C GLU A 325 0.70 -19.01 -24.53
N GLU A 326 2.00 -18.83 -24.80
CA GLU A 326 2.67 -19.22 -26.05
C GLU A 326 1.95 -18.67 -27.28
N THR A 327 1.52 -17.40 -27.20
CA THR A 327 0.77 -16.69 -28.22
C THR A 327 1.46 -15.40 -28.65
N SER A 328 0.88 -14.74 -29.63
CA SER A 328 1.18 -13.36 -30.05
C SER A 328 -0.10 -12.51 -30.11
N ALA A 329 -1.09 -12.87 -29.32
CA ALA A 329 -2.41 -12.25 -29.35
C ALA A 329 -2.39 -10.74 -29.00
N HIS A 330 -1.35 -10.29 -28.30
CA HIS A 330 -1.19 -8.91 -27.87
C HIS A 330 0.03 -8.23 -28.49
N ALA A 331 0.56 -8.75 -29.61
CA ALA A 331 1.75 -8.22 -30.27
C ALA A 331 1.58 -6.75 -30.78
N ASP A 332 0.34 -6.26 -30.86
CA ASP A 332 0.02 -4.86 -31.16
C ASP A 332 0.22 -3.91 -29.96
N LYS A 333 0.47 -4.43 -28.76
CA LYS A 333 0.64 -3.68 -27.51
C LYS A 333 2.11 -3.45 -27.12
N TYR A 334 3.05 -4.02 -27.86
CA TYR A 334 4.48 -3.86 -27.60
C TYR A 334 5.29 -3.97 -28.90
N THR A 335 6.48 -3.39 -28.88
CA THR A 335 7.48 -3.54 -29.95
C THR A 335 8.45 -4.68 -29.62
N GLU A 336 9.16 -5.20 -30.63
CA GLU A 336 10.22 -6.21 -30.41
C GLU A 336 11.33 -5.68 -29.48
N ALA A 337 11.63 -4.39 -29.50
CA ALA A 337 12.60 -3.77 -28.61
C ALA A 337 12.12 -3.77 -27.14
N GLU A 338 10.85 -3.48 -26.90
CA GLU A 338 10.25 -3.54 -25.55
C GLU A 338 10.18 -4.98 -25.03
N LYS A 339 9.84 -5.93 -25.93
CA LYS A 339 9.88 -7.36 -25.61
C LYS A 339 11.28 -7.79 -25.17
N ALA A 340 12.29 -7.50 -25.98
CA ALA A 340 13.67 -7.84 -25.67
C ALA A 340 14.14 -7.18 -24.35
N THR A 341 13.76 -5.93 -24.09
CA THR A 341 14.06 -5.21 -22.87
C THR A 341 13.42 -5.90 -21.64
N PHE A 342 12.16 -6.30 -21.75
CA PHE A 342 11.46 -6.98 -20.67
C PHE A 342 12.04 -8.38 -20.42
N GLU A 343 12.34 -9.16 -21.46
CA GLU A 343 12.95 -10.49 -21.32
C GLU A 343 14.34 -10.39 -20.66
N GLN A 344 15.15 -9.40 -21.04
CA GLN A 344 16.43 -9.13 -20.41
C GLN A 344 16.27 -8.74 -18.94
N TYR A 345 15.26 -7.92 -18.61
CA TYR A 345 14.93 -7.57 -17.22
C TYR A 345 14.59 -8.81 -16.40
N ILE A 346 13.68 -9.67 -16.89
CA ILE A 346 13.29 -10.92 -16.22
C ILE A 346 14.51 -11.83 -16.00
N ALA A 347 15.37 -12.00 -17.01
CA ALA A 347 16.60 -12.78 -16.87
C ALA A 347 17.52 -12.21 -15.80
N GLY A 348 17.67 -10.88 -15.72
CA GLY A 348 18.45 -10.21 -14.69
C GLY A 348 17.87 -10.41 -13.28
N GLN A 349 16.56 -10.38 -13.14
CA GLN A 349 15.88 -10.64 -11.87
C GLN A 349 16.01 -12.10 -11.44
N LEU A 350 15.87 -13.05 -12.35
CA LEU A 350 16.11 -14.49 -12.10
C LEU A 350 17.53 -14.74 -11.58
N HIS A 351 18.52 -14.04 -12.14
CA HIS A 351 19.92 -14.18 -11.71
C HIS A 351 20.13 -13.80 -10.22
N LYS A 352 19.32 -12.89 -9.67
CA LYS A 352 19.40 -12.47 -8.26
C LYS A 352 18.88 -13.52 -7.29
N ILE A 353 18.17 -14.54 -7.76
CA ILE A 353 17.59 -15.57 -6.89
C ILE A 353 18.66 -16.57 -6.52
N ASP A 354 19.02 -16.61 -5.25
CA ASP A 354 19.91 -17.61 -4.65
C ASP A 354 19.06 -18.64 -3.88
N LEU A 355 19.00 -19.86 -4.43
CA LEU A 355 18.37 -21.04 -3.84
C LEU A 355 19.18 -22.28 -4.16
N PRO A 356 19.40 -23.20 -3.19
CA PRO A 356 20.16 -24.44 -3.43
C PRO A 356 19.58 -25.31 -4.55
N ASN A 357 18.27 -25.39 -4.65
CA ASN A 357 17.53 -26.17 -5.64
C ASN A 357 16.75 -25.25 -6.58
N LYS A 358 17.41 -24.25 -7.13
CA LYS A 358 16.80 -23.24 -7.98
C LYS A 358 16.15 -23.87 -9.22
N ASP A 359 14.84 -23.74 -9.34
CA ASP A 359 14.04 -24.14 -10.49
C ASP A 359 13.75 -22.92 -11.36
N GLU A 360 14.64 -22.67 -12.32
CA GLU A 360 14.55 -21.46 -13.16
C GLU A 360 13.27 -21.38 -13.99
N ALA A 361 12.77 -22.52 -14.47
CA ALA A 361 11.55 -22.57 -15.25
C ALA A 361 10.33 -22.16 -14.41
N PHE A 362 10.21 -22.71 -13.20
CA PHE A 362 9.17 -22.35 -12.26
C PHE A 362 9.26 -20.89 -11.83
N LEU A 363 10.45 -20.43 -11.47
CA LEU A 363 10.65 -19.03 -11.02
C LEU A 363 10.31 -18.04 -12.14
N ARG A 364 10.74 -18.33 -13.37
CA ARG A 364 10.40 -17.53 -14.55
C ARG A 364 8.88 -17.48 -14.76
N GLU A 365 8.22 -18.62 -14.71
CA GLU A 365 6.76 -18.72 -14.83
C GLU A 365 6.06 -17.86 -13.75
N ARG A 366 6.50 -17.92 -12.48
CA ARG A 366 5.92 -17.12 -11.39
C ARG A 366 6.11 -15.61 -11.62
N MET A 367 7.27 -15.20 -12.11
CA MET A 367 7.51 -13.78 -12.42
C MET A 367 6.65 -13.34 -13.61
N LEU A 368 6.60 -14.11 -14.69
CA LEU A 368 5.72 -13.79 -15.83
C LEU A 368 4.25 -13.73 -15.39
N THR A 369 3.80 -14.65 -14.54
CA THR A 369 2.43 -14.66 -13.98
C THR A 369 2.12 -13.36 -13.26
N MET A 370 3.06 -12.82 -12.48
CA MET A 370 2.91 -11.54 -11.76
C MET A 370 2.68 -10.37 -12.71
N TYR A 371 3.39 -10.33 -13.84
CA TYR A 371 3.21 -9.28 -14.85
C TYR A 371 2.00 -9.50 -15.74
N ALA A 372 1.59 -10.75 -15.99
CA ALA A 372 0.43 -11.10 -16.83
C ALA A 372 -0.92 -10.89 -16.13
N ASN A 373 -0.99 -11.16 -14.82
CA ASN A 373 -2.26 -11.11 -14.09
C ASN A 373 -2.97 -9.74 -14.13
N PRO A 374 -2.27 -8.57 -14.12
CA PRO A 374 -2.94 -7.29 -14.35
C PRO A 374 -3.69 -7.22 -15.69
N VAL A 375 -3.14 -7.79 -16.79
CA VAL A 375 -3.83 -7.84 -18.09
C VAL A 375 -5.06 -8.75 -17.99
N ARG A 376 -4.91 -9.97 -17.44
CA ARG A 376 -6.03 -10.90 -17.25
C ARG A 376 -7.17 -10.27 -16.45
N ASN A 377 -6.82 -9.64 -15.32
CA ASN A 377 -7.81 -8.96 -14.48
C ASN A 377 -8.47 -7.79 -15.20
N TYR A 378 -7.69 -6.99 -15.95
CA TYR A 378 -8.23 -5.90 -16.76
C TYR A 378 -9.23 -6.40 -17.82
N LEU A 379 -8.90 -7.45 -18.54
CA LEU A 379 -9.79 -8.04 -19.55
C LEU A 379 -11.09 -8.52 -18.91
N LEU A 380 -11.01 -9.25 -17.78
CA LEU A 380 -12.18 -9.71 -17.01
C LEU A 380 -13.03 -8.55 -16.45
N SER A 381 -12.46 -7.35 -16.25
CA SER A 381 -13.21 -6.20 -15.76
C SER A 381 -14.08 -5.52 -16.82
N LYS A 382 -13.87 -5.84 -18.10
CA LYS A 382 -14.64 -5.30 -19.22
C LYS A 382 -15.94 -6.09 -19.48
N ASP A 383 -15.99 -7.32 -19.00
CA ASP A 383 -17.21 -8.17 -19.01
C ASP A 383 -18.11 -7.78 -17.83
#